data_25f20a40d2f9d9bb1c16c007c606ff78
#
_entry.id   25f20a40d2f9d9bb1c16c007c606ff78
#
_cell.length_a   1.000
_cell.length_b   1.000
_cell.length_c   1.000
_cell.angle_alpha   90.00
_cell.angle_beta   90.00
_cell.angle_gamma   90.00
#
_symmetry.space_group_name_H-M   'P 1'
#
loop_
_entity.id
_entity.type
_entity.pdbx_description
1 polymer ?
#
loop_
_entity_poly.entity_id
_entity_poly.type
_entity_poly.pdbx_seq_one_letter_code
_entity_poly.pdbx_strand_id
1 'polypeptide(L)'
;MRALITGAGGFVGEHLAQHLRRCGDELTLTDRSQDGLDILDAPALLERFRSVRPEVVYHLAGASDVGGSWQTPQITFRANAEGTLNVLWAAREAGVQRILAVGSADVYGKVTPEDLPLTEESPLRPVSPYAASKVAADTVAQQAFLGYGQGVVRARPFNHLGPGQVTRFVAPALAERIARNEVAGADKLPVGNLSPRRDFTDVRDVVRAYRLLMEAGEPGEVYNVCSGTAIAIEDLAERMLALSTVHQELVTDPELTRPVDIPVLLGDATKIRDATGWEPEIPLDTTLEDLLDDMRRRVATGR
;
A
#
# COMPACT_ATOMS: atom_id res chain seq x y z
N MET A 1 7.76 10.75 18.57
CA MET A 1 8.98 10.54 17.75
C MET A 1 9.11 11.67 16.74
N ARG A 2 10.33 12.07 16.37
CA ARG A 2 10.53 12.91 15.17
C ARG A 2 10.60 12.00 13.96
N ALA A 3 9.54 12.03 13.17
CA ALA A 3 9.37 11.14 12.04
C ALA A 3 9.45 11.86 10.70
N LEU A 4 10.15 11.28 9.73
CA LEU A 4 10.12 11.73 8.34
C LEU A 4 9.34 10.69 7.51
N ILE A 5 8.41 11.17 6.70
CA ILE A 5 7.62 10.33 5.79
C ILE A 5 8.01 10.70 4.36
N THR A 6 8.57 9.74 3.60
CA THR A 6 8.69 9.89 2.16
C THR A 6 7.42 9.36 1.46
N GLY A 7 6.98 10.01 0.40
CA GLY A 7 5.70 9.68 -0.23
C GLY A 7 4.49 10.16 0.58
N ALA A 8 4.67 11.23 1.34
CA ALA A 8 3.65 11.77 2.23
C ALA A 8 2.41 12.33 1.49
N GLY A 9 2.54 12.73 0.22
CA GLY A 9 1.43 13.18 -0.63
C GLY A 9 0.63 12.06 -1.27
N GLY A 10 1.03 10.81 -1.06
CA GLY A 10 0.30 9.63 -1.54
C GLY A 10 -0.84 9.23 -0.60
N PHE A 11 -1.74 8.36 -1.10
CA PHE A 11 -2.90 7.85 -0.35
C PHE A 11 -2.55 7.35 1.06
N VAL A 12 -1.61 6.42 1.18
CA VAL A 12 -1.17 5.89 2.49
C VAL A 12 -0.42 6.94 3.30
N GLY A 13 0.37 7.81 2.64
CA GLY A 13 1.14 8.87 3.28
C GLY A 13 0.28 9.88 4.02
N GLU A 14 -0.85 10.29 3.43
CA GLU A 14 -1.81 11.21 4.06
C GLU A 14 -2.45 10.58 5.32
N HIS A 15 -2.90 9.32 5.23
CA HIS A 15 -3.45 8.59 6.37
C HIS A 15 -2.42 8.39 7.47
N LEU A 16 -1.18 8.02 7.11
CA LEU A 16 -0.09 7.86 8.07
C LEU A 16 0.22 9.18 8.78
N ALA A 17 0.36 10.28 8.03
CA ALA A 17 0.62 11.59 8.61
C ALA A 17 -0.50 12.01 9.58
N GLN A 18 -1.75 11.73 9.25
CA GLN A 18 -2.88 12.01 10.14
C GLN A 18 -2.82 11.14 11.41
N HIS A 19 -2.53 9.84 11.27
CA HIS A 19 -2.42 8.92 12.39
C HIS A 19 -1.28 9.32 13.34
N LEU A 20 -0.08 9.57 12.81
CA LEU A 20 1.08 9.94 13.61
C LEU A 20 0.90 11.27 14.36
N ARG A 21 0.24 12.27 13.73
CA ARG A 21 -0.13 13.52 14.42
C ARG A 21 -1.06 13.28 15.61
N ARG A 22 -2.04 12.39 15.46
CA ARG A 22 -2.94 12.02 16.58
C ARG A 22 -2.19 11.33 17.72
N CYS A 23 -1.10 10.64 17.39
CA CYS A 23 -0.21 10.02 18.38
C CYS A 23 0.81 10.99 19.01
N GLY A 24 0.80 12.27 18.61
CA GLY A 24 1.72 13.29 19.13
C GLY A 24 3.13 13.25 18.52
N ASP A 25 3.33 12.62 17.37
CA ASP A 25 4.61 12.58 16.68
C ASP A 25 4.87 13.91 15.94
N GLU A 26 6.12 14.36 15.95
CA GLU A 26 6.60 15.51 15.15
C GLU A 26 6.95 15.04 13.74
N LEU A 27 6.33 15.66 12.71
CA LEU A 27 6.42 15.14 11.35
C LEU A 27 7.15 16.09 10.41
N THR A 28 8.04 15.51 9.61
CA THR A 28 8.50 16.08 8.35
C THR A 28 7.89 15.26 7.21
N LEU A 29 7.13 15.94 6.37
CA LEU A 29 6.49 15.34 5.21
C LEU A 29 7.32 15.68 3.97
N THR A 30 7.65 14.67 3.17
CA THR A 30 8.39 14.88 1.92
C THR A 30 7.77 14.05 0.80
N ASP A 31 7.56 14.72 -0.32
CA ASP A 31 6.98 14.13 -1.52
C ASP A 31 7.30 15.00 -2.73
N ARG A 32 7.55 14.39 -3.88
CA ARG A 32 7.84 15.11 -5.11
C ARG A 32 6.78 16.13 -5.50
N SER A 33 5.52 15.88 -5.13
CA SER A 33 4.39 16.79 -5.40
C SER A 33 4.22 17.91 -4.36
N GLN A 34 4.79 17.77 -3.16
CA GLN A 34 4.61 18.70 -2.05
C GLN A 34 5.83 19.63 -1.88
N ASP A 35 7.02 19.08 -1.78
CA ASP A 35 8.27 19.83 -1.53
C ASP A 35 9.34 19.62 -2.62
N GLY A 36 8.99 18.91 -3.70
CA GLY A 36 9.85 18.67 -4.85
C GLY A 36 10.97 17.66 -4.62
N LEU A 37 11.04 17.00 -3.44
CA LEU A 37 12.10 16.04 -3.17
C LEU A 37 11.86 14.71 -3.89
N ASP A 38 12.76 14.39 -4.83
CA ASP A 38 12.76 13.10 -5.53
C ASP A 38 13.68 12.12 -4.80
N ILE A 39 13.17 10.91 -4.50
CA ILE A 39 13.97 9.84 -3.88
C ILE A 39 15.10 9.32 -4.79
N LEU A 40 15.10 9.68 -6.06
CA LEU A 40 16.21 9.44 -6.99
C LEU A 40 17.33 10.48 -6.89
N ASP A 41 17.11 11.59 -6.19
CA ASP A 41 18.14 12.60 -5.89
C ASP A 41 18.79 12.30 -4.53
N ALA A 42 19.78 11.41 -4.53
CA ALA A 42 20.45 10.99 -3.30
C ALA A 42 21.14 12.14 -2.55
N PRO A 43 21.81 13.14 -3.18
CA PRO A 43 22.33 14.32 -2.50
C PRO A 43 21.26 15.14 -1.79
N ALA A 44 20.14 15.42 -2.46
CA ALA A 44 19.03 16.18 -1.87
C ALA A 44 18.37 15.44 -0.68
N LEU A 45 18.25 14.11 -0.77
CA LEU A 45 17.80 13.28 0.36
C LEU A 45 18.73 13.41 1.56
N LEU A 46 20.03 13.30 1.35
CA LEU A 46 21.02 13.41 2.43
C LEU A 46 20.98 14.78 3.09
N GLU A 47 20.89 15.85 2.31
CA GLU A 47 20.76 17.22 2.83
C GLU A 47 19.49 17.36 3.68
N ARG A 48 18.33 16.85 3.18
CA ARG A 48 17.07 16.85 3.90
C ARG A 48 17.19 16.10 5.23
N PHE A 49 17.74 14.90 5.22
CA PHE A 49 17.85 14.09 6.42
C PHE A 49 18.79 14.72 7.46
N ARG A 50 19.90 15.31 7.02
CA ARG A 50 20.81 16.05 7.91
C ARG A 50 20.20 17.31 8.51
N SER A 51 19.37 18.03 7.75
CA SER A 51 18.70 19.25 8.22
C SER A 51 17.60 18.94 9.24
N VAL A 52 16.79 17.89 8.98
CA VAL A 52 15.65 17.52 9.82
C VAL A 52 16.05 16.66 11.01
N ARG A 53 17.08 15.81 10.87
CA ARG A 53 17.56 14.85 11.89
C ARG A 53 16.42 13.98 12.43
N PRO A 54 15.69 13.24 11.57
CA PRO A 54 14.61 12.39 12.03
C PRO A 54 15.17 11.25 12.88
N GLU A 55 14.41 10.86 13.91
CA GLU A 55 14.69 9.65 14.69
C GLU A 55 14.29 8.41 13.90
N VAL A 56 13.16 8.52 13.20
CA VAL A 56 12.57 7.43 12.43
C VAL A 56 12.14 7.88 11.02
N VAL A 57 12.19 6.96 10.07
CA VAL A 57 11.76 7.21 8.69
C VAL A 57 10.71 6.18 8.29
N TYR A 58 9.60 6.66 7.75
CA TYR A 58 8.60 5.83 7.07
C TYR A 58 8.79 6.00 5.56
N HIS A 59 9.32 4.98 4.91
CA HIS A 59 9.58 5.02 3.47
C HIS A 59 8.42 4.42 2.68
N LEU A 60 7.49 5.30 2.23
CA LEU A 60 6.35 4.93 1.41
C LEU A 60 6.50 5.35 -0.06
N ALA A 61 7.44 6.27 -0.35
CA ALA A 61 7.65 6.75 -1.70
C ALA A 61 8.01 5.61 -2.66
N GLY A 62 7.40 5.61 -3.83
CA GLY A 62 7.63 4.62 -4.88
C GLY A 62 6.51 4.60 -5.91
N ALA A 63 6.72 3.88 -7.00
CA ALA A 63 5.70 3.61 -8.00
C ALA A 63 4.79 2.49 -7.50
N SER A 64 3.47 2.72 -7.42
CA SER A 64 2.46 1.78 -6.91
C SER A 64 1.53 1.21 -7.98
N ASP A 65 1.69 1.63 -9.24
CA ASP A 65 0.84 1.20 -10.35
C ASP A 65 1.33 -0.12 -10.93
N VAL A 66 0.68 -1.22 -10.53
CA VAL A 66 1.00 -2.57 -11.04
C VAL A 66 0.73 -2.67 -12.54
N GLY A 67 -0.41 -2.14 -13.01
CA GLY A 67 -0.79 -2.16 -14.42
C GLY A 67 0.15 -1.33 -15.30
N GLY A 68 0.42 -0.08 -14.89
CA GLY A 68 1.32 0.83 -15.60
C GLY A 68 2.79 0.37 -15.61
N SER A 69 3.19 -0.50 -14.69
CA SER A 69 4.56 -1.03 -14.63
C SER A 69 4.95 -1.83 -15.88
N TRP A 70 3.98 -2.39 -16.60
CA TRP A 70 4.23 -3.11 -17.85
C TRP A 70 4.66 -2.19 -19.00
N GLN A 71 4.19 -0.94 -19.01
CA GLN A 71 4.58 0.07 -20.00
C GLN A 71 5.86 0.82 -19.58
N THR A 72 6.13 0.93 -18.29
CA THR A 72 7.25 1.71 -17.75
C THR A 72 8.11 0.91 -16.76
N PRO A 73 8.62 -0.30 -17.12
CA PRO A 73 9.30 -1.18 -16.16
C PRO A 73 10.56 -0.56 -15.56
N GLN A 74 11.36 0.17 -16.37
CA GLN A 74 12.60 0.81 -15.90
C GLN A 74 12.30 1.95 -14.91
N ILE A 75 11.28 2.77 -15.19
CA ILE A 75 10.89 3.87 -14.29
C ILE A 75 10.39 3.29 -12.97
N THR A 76 9.56 2.24 -13.03
CA THR A 76 9.06 1.54 -11.85
C THR A 76 10.19 0.93 -11.03
N PHE A 77 11.16 0.27 -11.69
CA PHE A 77 12.30 -0.35 -11.00
C PHE A 77 13.19 0.71 -10.34
N ARG A 78 13.52 1.78 -11.05
CA ARG A 78 14.31 2.89 -10.48
C ARG A 78 13.60 3.51 -9.28
N ALA A 79 12.32 3.85 -9.39
CA ALA A 79 11.58 4.46 -8.28
C ALA A 79 11.55 3.53 -7.05
N ASN A 80 11.30 2.24 -7.22
CA ASN A 80 11.13 1.32 -6.09
C ASN A 80 12.47 0.80 -5.54
N ALA A 81 13.39 0.34 -6.39
CA ALA A 81 14.65 -0.26 -5.94
C ALA A 81 15.76 0.78 -5.69
N GLU A 82 16.07 1.60 -6.70
CA GLU A 82 17.10 2.64 -6.58
C GLU A 82 16.67 3.72 -5.56
N GLY A 83 15.40 4.15 -5.60
CA GLY A 83 14.87 5.10 -4.63
C GLY A 83 14.97 4.60 -3.19
N THR A 84 14.64 3.31 -2.94
CA THR A 84 14.81 2.70 -1.62
C THR A 84 16.27 2.66 -1.20
N LEU A 85 17.19 2.28 -2.10
CA LEU A 85 18.63 2.31 -1.82
C LEU A 85 19.11 3.70 -1.41
N ASN A 86 18.68 4.75 -2.12
CA ASN A 86 19.04 6.13 -1.83
C ASN A 86 18.53 6.59 -0.46
N VAL A 87 17.28 6.24 -0.12
CA VAL A 87 16.69 6.57 1.19
C VAL A 87 17.46 5.87 2.32
N LEU A 88 17.77 4.57 2.17
CA LEU A 88 18.55 3.82 3.15
C LEU A 88 19.95 4.38 3.32
N TRP A 89 20.63 4.71 2.21
CA TRP A 89 21.94 5.35 2.25
C TRP A 89 21.90 6.72 2.97
N ALA A 90 20.99 7.59 2.58
CA ALA A 90 20.85 8.92 3.19
C ALA A 90 20.52 8.84 4.68
N ALA A 91 19.65 7.90 5.07
CA ALA A 91 19.29 7.66 6.46
C ALA A 91 20.48 7.18 7.30
N ARG A 92 21.30 6.27 6.76
CA ARG A 92 22.54 5.81 7.41
C ARG A 92 23.53 6.95 7.61
N GLU A 93 23.81 7.73 6.56
CA GLU A 93 24.74 8.85 6.61
C GLU A 93 24.27 9.99 7.54
N ALA A 94 22.96 10.10 7.78
CA ALA A 94 22.35 11.04 8.70
C ALA A 94 22.18 10.50 10.14
N GLY A 95 22.50 9.22 10.39
CA GLY A 95 22.40 8.59 11.70
C GLY A 95 20.97 8.28 12.14
N VAL A 96 20.05 8.03 11.20
CA VAL A 96 18.66 7.63 11.49
C VAL A 96 18.64 6.28 12.18
N GLN A 97 17.91 6.19 13.30
CA GLN A 97 17.91 4.99 14.15
C GLN A 97 17.06 3.86 13.58
N ARG A 98 15.86 4.17 13.04
CA ARG A 98 14.93 3.17 12.53
C ARG A 98 14.28 3.61 11.22
N ILE A 99 14.04 2.63 10.36
CA ILE A 99 13.40 2.84 9.06
C ILE A 99 12.36 1.76 8.85
N LEU A 100 11.13 2.15 8.51
CA LEU A 100 10.15 1.25 7.93
C LEU A 100 10.29 1.30 6.41
N ALA A 101 10.65 0.19 5.79
CA ALA A 101 10.65 0.03 4.34
C ALA A 101 9.35 -0.68 3.90
N VAL A 102 8.49 0.04 3.17
CA VAL A 102 7.20 -0.49 2.74
C VAL A 102 7.33 -1.23 1.41
N GLY A 103 7.20 -2.55 1.49
CA GLY A 103 7.15 -3.49 0.38
C GLY A 103 5.77 -3.64 -0.25
N SER A 104 5.41 -4.88 -0.57
CA SER A 104 4.08 -5.28 -1.09
C SER A 104 3.94 -6.81 -1.01
N ALA A 105 2.74 -7.32 -0.78
CA ALA A 105 2.42 -8.74 -0.90
C ALA A 105 2.53 -9.26 -2.35
N ASP A 106 2.53 -8.38 -3.36
CA ASP A 106 2.76 -8.78 -4.75
C ASP A 106 4.12 -9.44 -4.99
N VAL A 107 5.07 -9.31 -4.05
CA VAL A 107 6.37 -10.02 -4.10
C VAL A 107 6.21 -11.54 -4.10
N TYR A 108 5.16 -12.08 -3.47
CA TYR A 108 4.85 -13.51 -3.48
C TYR A 108 4.44 -14.01 -4.86
N GLY A 109 3.77 -13.19 -5.65
CA GLY A 109 3.52 -13.36 -7.08
C GLY A 109 2.76 -14.64 -7.42
N LYS A 110 3.43 -15.62 -8.07
CA LYS A 110 2.79 -16.88 -8.46
C LYS A 110 2.55 -17.78 -7.24
N VAL A 111 1.33 -17.75 -6.74
CA VAL A 111 0.86 -18.49 -5.56
C VAL A 111 0.04 -19.69 -5.99
N THR A 112 0.24 -20.83 -5.36
CA THR A 112 -0.61 -22.02 -5.48
C THR A 112 -1.50 -22.18 -4.24
N PRO A 113 -2.59 -22.97 -4.30
CA PRO A 113 -3.45 -23.19 -3.12
C PRO A 113 -2.68 -23.74 -1.89
N GLU A 114 -1.62 -24.51 -2.12
CA GLU A 114 -0.80 -25.12 -1.07
C GLU A 114 0.12 -24.11 -0.39
N ASP A 115 0.38 -22.97 -1.04
CA ASP A 115 1.19 -21.89 -0.46
C ASP A 115 0.39 -21.03 0.56
N LEU A 116 -0.94 -21.19 0.65
CA LEU A 116 -1.82 -20.32 1.43
C LEU A 116 -2.11 -20.86 2.84
N PRO A 117 -2.23 -19.98 3.85
CA PRO A 117 -1.98 -18.55 3.79
C PRO A 117 -0.48 -18.22 3.68
N LEU A 118 -0.16 -17.10 3.01
CA LEU A 118 1.22 -16.65 2.79
C LEU A 118 1.83 -16.12 4.09
N THR A 119 2.94 -16.71 4.49
CA THR A 119 3.78 -16.24 5.58
C THR A 119 4.96 -15.44 5.03
N GLU A 120 5.73 -14.80 5.91
CA GLU A 120 6.95 -14.08 5.53
C GLU A 120 8.04 -14.95 4.94
N GLU A 121 8.00 -16.28 5.24
CA GLU A 121 8.90 -17.31 4.73
C GLU A 121 8.48 -17.87 3.36
N SER A 122 7.27 -17.50 2.88
CA SER A 122 6.79 -17.95 1.58
C SER A 122 7.69 -17.46 0.45
N PRO A 123 7.94 -18.29 -0.59
CA PRO A 123 8.84 -17.95 -1.67
C PRO A 123 8.41 -16.70 -2.45
N LEU A 124 9.36 -15.85 -2.81
CA LEU A 124 9.12 -14.67 -3.64
C LEU A 124 9.16 -15.08 -5.13
N ARG A 125 8.01 -15.01 -5.81
CA ARG A 125 7.84 -15.41 -7.22
C ARG A 125 7.16 -14.31 -8.04
N PRO A 126 7.78 -13.10 -8.15
CA PRO A 126 7.15 -11.93 -8.75
C PRO A 126 6.73 -12.19 -10.21
N VAL A 127 5.51 -11.78 -10.58
CA VAL A 127 4.94 -12.00 -11.93
C VAL A 127 4.72 -10.70 -12.71
N SER A 128 5.10 -9.54 -12.15
CA SER A 128 4.99 -8.25 -12.80
C SER A 128 6.27 -7.42 -12.60
N PRO A 129 6.55 -6.42 -13.46
CA PRO A 129 7.68 -5.51 -13.26
C PRO A 129 7.61 -4.77 -11.91
N TYR A 130 6.41 -4.38 -11.46
CA TYR A 130 6.17 -3.82 -10.13
C TYR A 130 6.62 -4.78 -9.04
N ALA A 131 6.13 -6.02 -9.06
CA ALA A 131 6.46 -7.02 -8.05
C ALA A 131 7.97 -7.29 -8.00
N ALA A 132 8.63 -7.42 -9.17
CA ALA A 132 10.08 -7.58 -9.27
C ALA A 132 10.83 -6.38 -8.66
N SER A 133 10.38 -5.15 -8.90
CA SER A 133 10.98 -3.95 -8.29
C SER A 133 10.81 -3.91 -6.78
N LYS A 134 9.68 -4.41 -6.25
CA LYS A 134 9.43 -4.52 -4.80
C LYS A 134 10.25 -5.63 -4.15
N VAL A 135 10.51 -6.76 -4.83
CA VAL A 135 11.48 -7.76 -4.37
C VAL A 135 12.87 -7.16 -4.27
N ALA A 136 13.32 -6.39 -5.27
CA ALA A 136 14.61 -5.72 -5.23
C ALA A 136 14.71 -4.73 -4.06
N ALA A 137 13.67 -3.92 -3.83
CA ALA A 137 13.61 -2.99 -2.69
C ALA A 137 13.63 -3.73 -1.34
N ASP A 138 12.89 -4.83 -1.19
CA ASP A 138 12.87 -5.67 0.03
C ASP A 138 14.27 -6.26 0.31
N THR A 139 14.95 -6.75 -0.74
CA THR A 139 16.31 -7.30 -0.64
C THR A 139 17.34 -6.24 -0.27
N VAL A 140 17.25 -5.04 -0.87
CA VAL A 140 18.13 -3.90 -0.52
C VAL A 140 17.94 -3.50 0.94
N ALA A 141 16.69 -3.47 1.42
CA ALA A 141 16.37 -3.17 2.81
C ALA A 141 16.91 -4.24 3.77
N GLN A 142 16.82 -5.52 3.41
CA GLN A 142 17.44 -6.61 4.17
C GLN A 142 18.96 -6.50 4.19
N GLN A 143 19.59 -6.21 3.05
CA GLN A 143 21.03 -6.01 2.96
C GLN A 143 21.51 -4.86 3.84
N ALA A 144 20.75 -3.76 3.93
CA ALA A 144 21.11 -2.63 4.79
C ALA A 144 21.19 -3.03 6.27
N PHE A 145 20.33 -3.92 6.75
CA PHE A 145 20.43 -4.49 8.08
C PHE A 145 21.63 -5.46 8.20
N LEU A 146 21.70 -6.46 7.33
CA LEU A 146 22.72 -7.51 7.43
C LEU A 146 24.15 -7.00 7.23
N GLY A 147 24.32 -6.05 6.29
CA GLY A 147 25.64 -5.54 5.93
C GLY A 147 26.10 -4.35 6.72
N TYR A 148 25.17 -3.48 7.16
CA TYR A 148 25.51 -2.22 7.85
C TYR A 148 24.94 -2.13 9.26
N GLY A 149 24.17 -3.11 9.74
CA GLY A 149 23.51 -3.06 11.04
C GLY A 149 22.44 -1.97 11.15
N GLN A 150 21.90 -1.51 10.03
CA GLN A 150 20.91 -0.42 10.00
C GLN A 150 19.57 -0.91 10.55
N GLY A 151 18.90 -0.13 11.40
CA GLY A 151 17.65 -0.50 12.05
C GLY A 151 16.45 -0.50 11.09
N VAL A 152 16.43 -1.39 10.09
CA VAL A 152 15.37 -1.49 9.10
C VAL A 152 14.34 -2.52 9.51
N VAL A 153 13.06 -2.15 9.50
CA VAL A 153 11.91 -3.04 9.58
C VAL A 153 11.22 -3.03 8.21
N ARG A 154 10.87 -4.22 7.70
CA ARG A 154 10.20 -4.35 6.40
C ARG A 154 8.73 -4.71 6.59
N ALA A 155 7.82 -4.03 5.89
CA ALA A 155 6.41 -4.37 5.87
C ALA A 155 5.99 -4.83 4.47
N ARG A 156 5.24 -5.93 4.38
CA ARG A 156 4.60 -6.42 3.16
C ARG A 156 3.08 -6.28 3.29
N PRO A 157 2.52 -5.07 3.04
CA PRO A 157 1.08 -4.89 3.08
C PRO A 157 0.41 -5.67 1.96
N PHE A 158 -0.72 -6.29 2.30
CA PHE A 158 -1.67 -6.85 1.35
C PHE A 158 -2.56 -5.74 0.79
N ASN A 159 -3.61 -6.10 0.04
CA ASN A 159 -4.46 -5.07 -0.54
C ASN A 159 -5.10 -4.24 0.57
N HIS A 160 -5.02 -2.95 0.45
CA HIS A 160 -5.65 -2.02 1.39
C HIS A 160 -6.43 -0.96 0.63
N LEU A 161 -7.50 -0.50 1.24
CA LEU A 161 -8.44 0.44 0.64
C LEU A 161 -8.99 1.40 1.69
N GLY A 162 -9.60 2.48 1.22
CA GLY A 162 -10.23 3.48 2.08
C GLY A 162 -10.42 4.82 1.40
N PRO A 163 -11.01 5.80 2.10
CA PRO A 163 -11.21 7.15 1.59
C PRO A 163 -9.90 7.81 1.14
N GLY A 164 -9.91 8.53 0.04
CA GLY A 164 -8.72 9.17 -0.52
C GLY A 164 -8.01 8.36 -1.60
N GLN A 165 -8.33 7.07 -1.77
CA GLN A 165 -7.69 6.23 -2.77
C GLN A 165 -8.07 6.62 -4.20
N VAL A 166 -7.11 6.48 -5.13
CA VAL A 166 -7.31 6.80 -6.55
C VAL A 166 -8.00 5.66 -7.31
N THR A 167 -8.76 6.01 -8.36
CA THR A 167 -9.65 5.10 -9.10
C THR A 167 -8.96 4.11 -10.04
N ARG A 168 -7.63 4.06 -10.08
CA ARG A 168 -6.89 3.00 -10.80
C ARG A 168 -6.93 1.63 -10.10
N PHE A 169 -7.37 1.57 -8.83
CA PHE A 169 -7.55 0.34 -8.08
C PHE A 169 -9.01 -0.11 -8.11
N VAL A 170 -9.25 -1.42 -7.96
CA VAL A 170 -10.57 -2.02 -8.20
C VAL A 170 -11.68 -1.44 -7.30
N ALA A 171 -11.47 -1.38 -5.99
CA ALA A 171 -12.51 -0.90 -5.08
C ALA A 171 -12.90 0.58 -5.32
N PRO A 172 -11.94 1.54 -5.38
CA PRO A 172 -12.29 2.92 -5.69
C PRO A 172 -12.84 3.11 -7.12
N ALA A 173 -12.42 2.29 -8.10
CA ALA A 173 -13.01 2.34 -9.44
C ALA A 173 -14.49 1.90 -9.45
N LEU A 174 -14.83 0.87 -8.68
CA LEU A 174 -16.23 0.45 -8.48
C LEU A 174 -17.02 1.55 -7.77
N ALA A 175 -16.50 2.11 -6.68
CA ALA A 175 -17.13 3.19 -5.94
C ALA A 175 -17.42 4.43 -6.81
N GLU A 176 -16.45 4.82 -7.64
CA GLU A 176 -16.63 5.95 -8.57
C GLU A 176 -17.75 5.69 -9.59
N ARG A 177 -17.75 4.48 -10.20
CA ARG A 177 -18.78 4.13 -11.18
C ARG A 177 -20.17 4.07 -10.54
N ILE A 178 -20.28 3.48 -9.33
CA ILE A 178 -21.54 3.46 -8.57
C ILE A 178 -22.01 4.89 -8.31
N ALA A 179 -21.15 5.76 -7.78
CA ALA A 179 -21.50 7.14 -7.48
C ALA A 179 -21.90 7.95 -8.74
N ARG A 180 -21.23 7.74 -9.88
CA ARG A 180 -21.60 8.37 -11.16
C ARG A 180 -22.95 7.85 -11.67
N ASN A 181 -23.22 6.55 -11.56
CA ASN A 181 -24.50 5.97 -11.93
C ASN A 181 -25.64 6.49 -11.05
N GLU A 182 -25.41 6.68 -9.75
CA GLU A 182 -26.41 7.31 -8.85
C GLU A 182 -26.82 8.71 -9.33
N VAL A 183 -25.86 9.52 -9.83
CA VAL A 183 -26.13 10.85 -10.36
C VAL A 183 -26.82 10.79 -11.73
N ALA A 184 -26.39 9.84 -12.58
CA ALA A 184 -26.91 9.71 -13.95
C ALA A 184 -28.21 8.91 -14.04
N GLY A 185 -28.60 8.18 -13.00
CA GLY A 185 -29.73 7.23 -13.04
C GLY A 185 -29.44 6.01 -13.94
N ALA A 186 -28.16 5.62 -14.10
CA ALA A 186 -27.76 4.49 -14.93
C ALA A 186 -27.86 3.18 -14.15
N ASP A 187 -28.22 2.11 -14.84
CA ASP A 187 -28.49 0.77 -14.26
C ASP A 187 -27.43 -0.28 -14.58
N LYS A 188 -26.35 0.08 -15.29
CA LYS A 188 -25.27 -0.84 -15.66
C LYS A 188 -23.95 -0.43 -15.05
N LEU A 189 -23.30 -1.38 -14.36
CA LEU A 189 -21.98 -1.21 -13.80
C LEU A 189 -20.98 -2.08 -14.58
N PRO A 190 -20.15 -1.51 -15.47
CA PRO A 190 -19.15 -2.28 -16.21
C PRO A 190 -18.03 -2.76 -15.29
N VAL A 191 -17.67 -4.06 -15.40
CA VAL A 191 -16.65 -4.70 -14.55
C VAL A 191 -15.78 -5.64 -15.39
N GLY A 192 -14.52 -5.84 -14.97
CA GLY A 192 -13.64 -6.85 -15.55
C GLY A 192 -13.82 -8.22 -14.91
N ASN A 193 -12.70 -8.96 -14.76
CA ASN A 193 -12.72 -10.25 -14.09
C ASN A 193 -12.93 -10.08 -12.57
N LEU A 194 -14.00 -10.63 -12.04
CA LEU A 194 -14.39 -10.53 -10.63
C LEU A 194 -14.01 -11.78 -9.80
N SER A 195 -13.50 -12.84 -10.44
CA SER A 195 -13.19 -14.10 -9.76
C SER A 195 -11.99 -14.08 -8.80
N PRO A 196 -10.95 -13.21 -8.98
CA PRO A 196 -9.83 -13.18 -8.07
C PRO A 196 -10.23 -12.87 -6.63
N ARG A 197 -9.53 -13.50 -5.68
CA ARG A 197 -9.74 -13.29 -4.25
C ARG A 197 -8.57 -12.50 -3.65
N ARG A 198 -8.88 -11.53 -2.82
CA ARG A 198 -7.88 -10.64 -2.19
C ARG A 198 -8.15 -10.48 -0.71
N ASP A 199 -7.07 -10.39 0.03
CA ASP A 199 -7.07 -10.01 1.44
C ASP A 199 -7.04 -8.47 1.49
N PHE A 200 -8.14 -7.89 1.99
CA PHE A 200 -8.30 -6.45 2.11
C PHE A 200 -8.25 -5.99 3.56
N THR A 201 -7.52 -4.92 3.79
CA THR A 201 -7.42 -4.26 5.10
C THR A 201 -7.75 -2.76 4.93
N ASP A 202 -8.38 -2.16 5.92
CA ASP A 202 -8.57 -0.70 5.93
C ASP A 202 -7.22 0.01 6.04
N VAL A 203 -7.03 1.07 5.26
CA VAL A 203 -5.78 1.85 5.26
C VAL A 203 -5.46 2.43 6.64
N ARG A 204 -6.48 2.72 7.45
CA ARG A 204 -6.31 3.25 8.83
C ARG A 204 -5.70 2.20 9.75
N ASP A 205 -6.06 0.92 9.58
CA ASP A 205 -5.43 -0.20 10.27
C ASP A 205 -4.01 -0.46 9.77
N VAL A 206 -3.77 -0.31 8.46
CA VAL A 206 -2.42 -0.46 7.88
C VAL A 206 -1.46 0.59 8.43
N VAL A 207 -1.85 1.85 8.52
CA VAL A 207 -0.95 2.89 9.07
C VAL A 207 -0.76 2.75 10.58
N ARG A 208 -1.72 2.19 11.31
CA ARG A 208 -1.57 1.79 12.71
C ARG A 208 -0.53 0.66 12.84
N ALA A 209 -0.58 -0.35 11.96
CA ALA A 209 0.45 -1.39 11.88
C ALA A 209 1.84 -0.79 11.67
N TYR A 210 1.99 0.16 10.76
CA TYR A 210 3.28 0.79 10.48
C TYR A 210 3.88 1.48 11.70
N ARG A 211 3.04 2.19 12.48
CA ARG A 211 3.50 2.83 13.71
C ARG A 211 3.91 1.81 14.77
N LEU A 212 3.12 0.77 14.98
CA LEU A 212 3.43 -0.30 15.93
C LEU A 212 4.70 -1.06 15.55
N LEU A 213 4.93 -1.32 14.26
CA LEU A 213 6.18 -1.91 13.77
C LEU A 213 7.40 -1.01 14.05
N MET A 214 7.23 0.31 14.01
CA MET A 214 8.31 1.22 14.36
C MET A 214 8.55 1.31 15.88
N GLU A 215 7.60 0.93 16.71
CA GLU A 215 7.75 0.85 18.16
C GLU A 215 8.32 -0.50 18.61
N ALA A 216 7.76 -1.61 18.11
CA ALA A 216 8.01 -2.95 18.63
C ALA A 216 8.54 -3.96 17.59
N GLY A 217 8.51 -3.67 16.30
CA GLY A 217 9.03 -4.60 15.27
C GLY A 217 10.55 -4.78 15.41
N GLU A 218 11.05 -5.99 15.20
CA GLU A 218 12.48 -6.28 15.31
C GLU A 218 13.24 -5.77 14.07
N PRO A 219 14.38 -5.07 14.22
CA PRO A 219 15.23 -4.69 13.11
C PRO A 219 15.71 -5.90 12.31
N GLY A 220 15.67 -5.78 10.98
CA GLY A 220 16.02 -6.86 10.05
C GLY A 220 14.84 -7.76 9.68
N GLU A 221 13.77 -7.75 10.47
CA GLU A 221 12.61 -8.59 10.24
C GLU A 221 11.65 -7.99 9.19
N VAL A 222 10.85 -8.88 8.62
CA VAL A 222 9.77 -8.55 7.69
C VAL A 222 8.44 -9.02 8.27
N TYR A 223 7.38 -8.25 8.01
CA TYR A 223 6.04 -8.50 8.55
C TYR A 223 4.98 -8.35 7.47
N ASN A 224 4.13 -9.35 7.33
CA ASN A 224 2.90 -9.23 6.55
C ASN A 224 1.91 -8.32 7.28
N VAL A 225 1.28 -7.41 6.56
CA VAL A 225 0.19 -6.57 7.07
C VAL A 225 -1.06 -6.91 6.27
N CYS A 226 -1.94 -7.73 6.85
CA CYS A 226 -3.10 -8.33 6.19
C CYS A 226 -4.22 -8.62 7.18
N SER A 227 -5.44 -8.83 6.67
CA SER A 227 -6.59 -9.17 7.52
C SER A 227 -6.66 -10.67 7.87
N GLY A 228 -5.99 -11.54 7.09
CA GLY A 228 -6.11 -12.98 7.19
C GLY A 228 -7.40 -13.54 6.57
N THR A 229 -8.13 -12.72 5.79
CA THR A 229 -9.37 -13.12 5.13
C THR A 229 -9.38 -12.65 3.68
N ALA A 230 -9.50 -13.59 2.73
CA ALA A 230 -9.62 -13.26 1.31
C ALA A 230 -11.07 -13.35 0.84
N ILE A 231 -11.56 -12.29 0.22
CA ILE A 231 -12.88 -12.24 -0.42
C ILE A 231 -12.74 -12.16 -1.94
N ALA A 232 -13.73 -12.65 -2.70
CA ALA A 232 -13.77 -12.44 -4.14
C ALA A 232 -14.01 -10.95 -4.48
N ILE A 233 -13.49 -10.50 -5.62
CA ILE A 233 -13.82 -9.17 -6.11
C ILE A 233 -15.31 -9.03 -6.43
N GLU A 234 -15.97 -10.15 -6.78
CA GLU A 234 -17.42 -10.24 -6.94
C GLU A 234 -18.16 -9.91 -5.63
N ASP A 235 -17.80 -10.58 -4.52
CA ASP A 235 -18.37 -10.32 -3.19
C ASP A 235 -18.18 -8.86 -2.77
N LEU A 236 -17.03 -8.28 -3.09
CA LEU A 236 -16.74 -6.85 -2.81
C LEU A 236 -17.64 -5.94 -3.64
N ALA A 237 -17.83 -6.24 -4.94
CA ALA A 237 -18.69 -5.47 -5.83
C ALA A 237 -20.18 -5.55 -5.39
N GLU A 238 -20.65 -6.74 -5.02
CA GLU A 238 -22.02 -6.93 -4.52
C GLU A 238 -22.28 -6.15 -3.22
N ARG A 239 -21.35 -6.20 -2.26
CA ARG A 239 -21.45 -5.41 -1.02
C ARG A 239 -21.51 -3.91 -1.30
N MET A 240 -20.72 -3.41 -2.24
CA MET A 240 -20.76 -2.00 -2.63
C MET A 240 -22.06 -1.65 -3.35
N LEU A 241 -22.59 -2.55 -4.22
CA LEU A 241 -23.88 -2.36 -4.86
C LEU A 241 -25.04 -2.32 -3.87
N ALA A 242 -24.97 -3.10 -2.79
CA ALA A 242 -25.98 -3.05 -1.73
C ALA A 242 -26.04 -1.68 -1.02
N LEU A 243 -24.98 -0.86 -1.09
CA LEU A 243 -24.94 0.51 -0.58
C LEU A 243 -25.44 1.55 -1.60
N SER A 244 -25.70 1.15 -2.84
CA SER A 244 -26.16 2.05 -3.90
C SER A 244 -27.59 2.52 -3.65
N THR A 245 -27.84 3.78 -3.97
CA THR A 245 -29.19 4.41 -3.90
C THR A 245 -30.06 4.12 -5.12
N VAL A 246 -29.46 3.55 -6.18
CA VAL A 246 -30.16 3.14 -7.41
C VAL A 246 -29.86 1.69 -7.73
N HIS A 247 -30.79 1.00 -8.38
CA HIS A 247 -30.56 -0.37 -8.84
C HIS A 247 -29.51 -0.37 -9.96
N GLN A 248 -28.49 -1.22 -9.84
CA GLN A 248 -27.44 -1.38 -10.84
C GLN A 248 -27.11 -2.87 -11.02
N GLU A 249 -26.80 -3.29 -12.23
CA GLU A 249 -26.42 -4.64 -12.59
C GLU A 249 -24.94 -4.68 -13.03
N LEU A 250 -24.18 -5.70 -12.56
CA LEU A 250 -22.82 -5.95 -13.02
C LEU A 250 -22.84 -6.41 -14.48
N VAL A 251 -22.10 -5.74 -15.35
CA VAL A 251 -21.95 -6.10 -16.76
C VAL A 251 -20.48 -6.30 -17.09
N THR A 252 -20.10 -7.51 -17.52
CA THR A 252 -18.71 -7.79 -17.90
C THR A 252 -18.29 -6.96 -19.10
N ASP A 253 -17.17 -6.23 -18.95
CA ASP A 253 -16.49 -5.49 -20.00
C ASP A 253 -15.10 -6.12 -20.24
N PRO A 254 -14.87 -6.72 -21.41
CA PRO A 254 -13.58 -7.34 -21.75
C PRO A 254 -12.39 -6.36 -21.72
N GLU A 255 -12.61 -5.07 -21.97
CA GLU A 255 -11.56 -4.05 -21.96
C GLU A 255 -11.01 -3.80 -20.55
N LEU A 256 -11.78 -4.14 -19.51
CA LEU A 256 -11.38 -4.03 -18.11
C LEU A 256 -10.63 -5.27 -17.58
N THR A 257 -10.43 -6.29 -18.42
CA THR A 257 -9.77 -7.54 -18.02
C THR A 257 -8.24 -7.39 -18.08
N ARG A 258 -7.55 -7.80 -17.00
CA ARG A 258 -6.08 -7.77 -16.93
C ARG A 258 -5.47 -9.00 -17.62
N PRO A 259 -4.29 -8.85 -18.28
CA PRO A 259 -3.63 -9.97 -18.97
C PRO A 259 -3.15 -11.08 -18.02
N VAL A 260 -2.73 -10.71 -16.81
CA VAL A 260 -2.25 -11.62 -15.76
C VAL A 260 -2.91 -11.25 -14.44
N ASP A 261 -3.53 -12.22 -13.80
CA ASP A 261 -4.12 -12.05 -12.49
C ASP A 261 -3.72 -13.22 -11.57
N ILE A 262 -3.46 -12.90 -10.29
CA ILE A 262 -3.18 -13.89 -9.26
C ILE A 262 -4.54 -14.36 -8.72
N PRO A 263 -4.88 -15.67 -8.79
CA PRO A 263 -6.22 -16.13 -8.41
C PRO A 263 -6.58 -15.80 -6.96
N VAL A 264 -5.67 -16.06 -6.02
CA VAL A 264 -5.88 -15.80 -4.59
C VAL A 264 -4.63 -15.18 -3.98
N LEU A 265 -4.81 -14.11 -3.22
CA LEU A 265 -3.76 -13.53 -2.38
C LEU A 265 -4.33 -13.42 -0.96
N LEU A 266 -3.83 -14.26 -0.05
CA LEU A 266 -4.26 -14.39 1.34
C LEU A 266 -3.02 -14.46 2.23
N GLY A 267 -2.93 -13.58 3.23
CA GLY A 267 -1.79 -13.50 4.13
C GLY A 267 -2.04 -14.11 5.50
N ASP A 268 -0.94 -14.40 6.20
CA ASP A 268 -0.90 -14.73 7.62
C ASP A 268 -0.35 -13.51 8.38
N ALA A 269 -1.14 -12.99 9.35
CA ALA A 269 -0.79 -11.86 10.19
C ALA A 269 -0.25 -12.29 11.57
N THR A 270 0.03 -13.57 11.80
CA THR A 270 0.45 -14.08 13.12
C THR A 270 1.72 -13.38 13.60
N LYS A 271 2.71 -13.23 12.74
CA LYS A 271 3.99 -12.61 13.11
C LYS A 271 3.87 -11.17 13.58
N ILE A 272 3.11 -10.34 12.87
CA ILE A 272 2.88 -8.95 13.29
C ILE A 272 2.05 -8.87 14.58
N ARG A 273 1.06 -9.76 14.74
CA ARG A 273 0.24 -9.85 15.95
C ARG A 273 1.10 -10.21 17.15
N ASP A 274 1.93 -11.24 17.04
CA ASP A 274 2.80 -11.68 18.13
C ASP A 274 3.84 -10.63 18.53
N ALA A 275 4.38 -9.89 17.54
CA ALA A 275 5.39 -8.87 17.78
C ALA A 275 4.82 -7.56 18.34
N THR A 276 3.59 -7.18 17.99
CA THR A 276 3.08 -5.83 18.23
C THR A 276 1.70 -5.79 18.87
N GLY A 277 0.98 -6.90 18.95
CA GLY A 277 -0.43 -6.95 19.34
C GLY A 277 -1.38 -6.38 18.29
N TRP A 278 -0.90 -6.11 17.06
CA TRP A 278 -1.74 -5.53 16.01
C TRP A 278 -2.75 -6.54 15.46
N GLU A 279 -3.98 -6.11 15.33
CA GLU A 279 -5.06 -6.78 14.59
C GLU A 279 -5.87 -5.74 13.82
N PRO A 280 -6.47 -6.07 12.67
CA PRO A 280 -7.38 -5.15 12.01
C PRO A 280 -8.63 -4.92 12.87
N GLU A 281 -9.01 -3.66 13.06
CA GLU A 281 -10.13 -3.25 13.93
C GLU A 281 -11.33 -2.76 13.13
N ILE A 282 -11.10 -2.29 11.88
CA ILE A 282 -12.15 -1.69 11.05
C ILE A 282 -12.75 -2.77 10.13
N PRO A 283 -14.07 -3.07 10.28
CA PRO A 283 -14.74 -4.02 9.41
C PRO A 283 -14.69 -3.56 7.94
N LEU A 284 -14.55 -4.52 7.02
CA LEU A 284 -14.51 -4.21 5.59
C LEU A 284 -15.75 -3.45 5.11
N ASP A 285 -16.94 -3.80 5.61
CA ASP A 285 -18.19 -3.13 5.22
C ASP A 285 -18.16 -1.63 5.59
N THR A 286 -17.63 -1.28 6.76
CA THR A 286 -17.40 0.13 7.15
C THR A 286 -16.43 0.82 6.20
N THR A 287 -15.37 0.13 5.78
CA THR A 287 -14.40 0.68 4.84
C THR A 287 -15.02 0.93 3.46
N LEU A 288 -15.88 0.01 2.99
CA LEU A 288 -16.58 0.16 1.71
C LEU A 288 -17.59 1.30 1.73
N GLU A 289 -18.32 1.46 2.83
CA GLU A 289 -19.25 2.57 3.04
C GLU A 289 -18.51 3.92 3.02
N ASP A 290 -17.45 4.06 3.81
CA ASP A 290 -16.62 5.26 3.87
C ASP A 290 -16.00 5.59 2.50
N LEU A 291 -15.54 4.57 1.75
CA LEU A 291 -14.98 4.74 0.41
C LEU A 291 -16.02 5.22 -0.60
N LEU A 292 -17.23 4.63 -0.58
CA LEU A 292 -18.31 5.04 -1.48
C LEU A 292 -18.76 6.47 -1.17
N ASP A 293 -18.88 6.83 0.09
CA ASP A 293 -19.24 8.19 0.51
C ASP A 293 -18.17 9.22 0.11
N ASP A 294 -16.89 8.84 0.16
CA ASP A 294 -15.81 9.68 -0.35
C ASP A 294 -15.96 9.90 -1.87
N MET A 295 -16.25 8.85 -2.64
CA MET A 295 -16.44 8.96 -4.08
C MET A 295 -17.70 9.77 -4.45
N ARG A 296 -18.79 9.62 -3.71
CA ARG A 296 -20.00 10.48 -3.88
C ARG A 296 -19.64 11.96 -3.74
N ARG A 297 -18.87 12.33 -2.70
CA ARG A 297 -18.40 13.72 -2.50
C ARG A 297 -17.52 14.21 -3.67
N ARG A 298 -16.60 13.37 -4.15
CA ARG A 298 -15.72 13.71 -5.27
C ARG A 298 -16.49 13.89 -6.58
N VAL A 299 -17.39 12.98 -6.90
CA VAL A 299 -18.25 13.07 -8.09
C VAL A 299 -19.11 14.33 -8.05
N ALA A 300 -19.70 14.65 -6.88
CA ALA A 300 -20.50 15.87 -6.70
C ALA A 300 -19.69 17.17 -6.88
N THR A 301 -18.38 17.15 -6.62
CA THR A 301 -17.48 18.31 -6.74
C THR A 301 -16.69 18.34 -8.04
N GLY A 302 -16.89 17.35 -8.94
CA GLY A 302 -16.17 17.25 -10.22
C GLY A 302 -14.67 16.93 -10.09
N ARG A 303 -14.28 16.26 -9.02
CA ARG A 303 -12.88 15.88 -8.72
C ARG A 303 -12.60 14.44 -9.03
#